data_08e8e8590e83b80d64eec668ba75fa05
#
_entry.id   08e8e8590e83b80d64eec668ba75fa05
#
_cell.length_a   1.000
_cell.length_b   1.000
_cell.length_c   1.000
_cell.angle_alpha   90.00
_cell.angle_beta   90.00
_cell.angle_gamma   90.00
#
_symmetry.space_group_name_H-M   'P 1'
#
loop_
_entity.id
_entity.type
_entity.pdbx_description
1 polymer ?
#
loop_
_entity_poly.entity_id
_entity_poly.type
_entity_poly.pdbx_seq_one_letter_code
_entity_poly.pdbx_strand_id
1 'polypeptide(L)'
;MPDDQADDRPGGLARSLARRRLEQFFRHAFLVFVYVLYTCVAALLILREAFYGATRFDQFSRRVGISDAVASARLRELTEAGIFTKVPYRDAGQRERFEYQLTDMGRDLFPVVMSLMQWGNDHLQPDGPPLTVTDRAQAPVRVGVVAEPTAVLTPEDVEVRIARRRR
;
A
#
# COMPACT_ATOMS: atom_id res chain seq x y z
N MET A 1 32.27 28.26 56.69
CA MET A 1 32.22 28.66 55.28
C MET A 1 32.66 27.46 54.47
N PRO A 2 31.78 26.69 53.84
CA PRO A 2 32.15 25.70 52.85
C PRO A 2 32.07 26.34 51.45
N ASP A 3 33.13 26.12 50.70
CA ASP A 3 33.43 26.54 49.38
C ASP A 3 32.46 25.89 48.39
N ASP A 4 31.61 26.69 47.76
CA ASP A 4 30.72 26.28 46.66
C ASP A 4 31.53 26.39 45.34
N GLN A 5 32.42 25.40 45.12
CA GLN A 5 33.02 25.21 43.84
C GLN A 5 32.03 24.50 42.90
N ALA A 6 31.25 25.31 42.19
CA ALA A 6 30.49 24.85 41.02
C ALA A 6 31.47 24.20 40.03
N ASP A 7 31.34 22.87 39.89
CA ASP A 7 32.08 22.05 38.90
C ASP A 7 31.63 22.44 37.48
N ASP A 8 32.16 23.56 36.96
CA ASP A 8 31.95 24.02 35.58
C ASP A 8 32.87 23.23 34.62
N ARG A 9 32.56 21.93 34.45
CA ARG A 9 33.25 21.08 33.49
C ARG A 9 32.65 21.32 32.10
N PRO A 10 33.41 21.85 31.13
CA PRO A 10 32.92 22.16 29.77
C PRO A 10 32.44 20.95 28.99
N GLY A 11 32.55 19.73 29.50
CA GLY A 11 32.08 18.50 28.91
C GLY A 11 30.59 18.19 29.13
N GLY A 12 29.94 18.80 30.10
CA GLY A 12 28.52 18.51 30.45
C GLY A 12 27.54 19.06 29.42
N LEU A 13 27.71 20.29 29.01
CA LEU A 13 26.90 20.97 28.00
C LEU A 13 27.03 20.32 26.62
N ALA A 14 28.26 19.98 26.21
CA ALA A 14 28.50 19.32 24.93
C ALA A 14 27.85 17.92 24.86
N ARG A 15 27.89 17.14 25.94
CA ARG A 15 27.25 15.83 26.03
C ARG A 15 25.71 15.95 26.01
N SER A 16 25.14 16.94 26.70
CA SER A 16 23.67 17.14 26.69
C SER A 16 23.18 17.61 25.33
N LEU A 17 23.89 18.47 24.63
CA LEU A 17 23.57 18.91 23.27
C LEU A 17 23.70 17.76 22.25
N ALA A 18 24.75 16.95 22.37
CA ALA A 18 24.93 15.75 21.53
C ALA A 18 23.78 14.73 21.73
N ARG A 19 23.39 14.50 22.99
CA ARG A 19 22.27 13.62 23.32
C ARG A 19 20.94 14.12 22.74
N ARG A 20 20.63 15.42 22.88
CA ARG A 20 19.42 16.04 22.31
C ARG A 20 19.39 15.95 20.77
N ARG A 21 20.54 16.17 20.11
CA ARG A 21 20.65 16.01 18.65
C ARG A 21 20.42 14.57 18.21
N LEU A 22 20.96 13.61 18.95
CA LEU A 22 20.77 12.19 18.69
C LEU A 22 19.31 11.78 18.87
N GLU A 23 18.65 12.20 19.95
CA GLU A 23 17.23 11.98 20.19
C GLU A 23 16.35 12.60 19.10
N GLN A 24 16.67 13.81 18.65
CA GLN A 24 15.98 14.45 17.52
C GLN A 24 16.17 13.67 16.23
N PHE A 25 17.39 13.20 15.94
CA PHE A 25 17.69 12.40 14.76
C PHE A 25 16.86 11.09 14.74
N PHE A 26 16.88 10.34 15.85
CA PHE A 26 16.09 9.10 15.95
C PHE A 26 14.58 9.35 15.83
N ARG A 27 14.08 10.43 16.40
CA ARG A 27 12.66 10.80 16.27
C ARG A 27 12.30 11.12 14.82
N HIS A 28 13.13 11.88 14.11
CA HIS A 28 12.90 12.17 12.69
C HIS A 28 13.00 10.91 11.82
N ALA A 29 14.02 10.08 12.05
CA ALA A 29 14.18 8.81 11.35
C ALA A 29 12.99 7.88 11.57
N PHE A 30 12.47 7.79 12.79
CA PHE A 30 11.28 7.02 13.11
C PHE A 30 10.02 7.56 12.40
N LEU A 31 9.81 8.88 12.40
CA LEU A 31 8.68 9.50 11.70
C LEU A 31 8.74 9.27 10.19
N VAL A 32 9.93 9.39 9.59
CA VAL A 32 10.15 9.08 8.17
C VAL A 32 9.86 7.59 7.89
N PHE A 33 10.34 6.70 8.74
CA PHE A 33 10.08 5.27 8.60
C PHE A 33 8.56 4.96 8.66
N VAL A 34 7.85 5.50 9.65
CA VAL A 34 6.39 5.35 9.77
C VAL A 34 5.68 5.93 8.55
N TYR A 35 6.11 7.09 8.08
CA TYR A 35 5.55 7.72 6.87
C TYR A 35 5.75 6.84 5.63
N VAL A 36 6.97 6.34 5.41
CA VAL A 36 7.28 5.44 4.28
C VAL A 36 6.45 4.17 4.36
N LEU A 37 6.36 3.55 5.54
CA LEU A 37 5.54 2.36 5.75
C LEU A 37 4.06 2.62 5.41
N TYR A 38 3.51 3.72 5.93
CA TYR A 38 2.12 4.12 5.67
C TYR A 38 1.86 4.37 4.17
N THR A 39 2.80 5.03 3.48
CA THR A 39 2.69 5.31 2.05
C THR A 39 2.76 4.04 1.21
N CYS A 40 3.65 3.11 1.53
CA CYS A 40 3.75 1.81 0.86
C CYS A 40 2.47 0.98 1.03
N VAL A 41 1.93 0.92 2.25
CA VAL A 41 0.67 0.20 2.52
C VAL A 41 -0.49 0.80 1.74
N ALA A 42 -0.64 2.13 1.73
CA ALA A 42 -1.70 2.79 0.97
C ALA A 42 -1.58 2.53 -0.54
N ALA A 43 -0.36 2.52 -1.10
CA ALA A 43 -0.13 2.19 -2.50
C ALA A 43 -0.53 0.74 -2.83
N LEU A 44 -0.12 -0.22 -2.00
CA LEU A 44 -0.50 -1.63 -2.16
C LEU A 44 -2.01 -1.85 -2.07
N LEU A 45 -2.69 -1.14 -1.16
CA LEU A 45 -4.15 -1.22 -1.04
C LEU A 45 -4.86 -0.61 -2.27
N ILE A 46 -4.34 0.48 -2.84
CA ILE A 46 -4.85 1.05 -4.08
C ILE A 46 -4.67 0.07 -5.25
N LEU A 47 -3.49 -0.56 -5.37
CA LEU A 47 -3.23 -1.58 -6.39
C LEU A 47 -4.18 -2.78 -6.24
N ARG A 48 -4.40 -3.24 -5.03
CA ARG A 48 -5.38 -4.30 -4.74
C ARG A 48 -6.76 -3.93 -5.26
N GLU A 49 -7.24 -2.72 -4.96
CA GLU A 49 -8.56 -2.28 -5.42
C GLU A 49 -8.63 -2.14 -6.95
N ALA A 50 -7.53 -1.75 -7.60
CA ALA A 50 -7.46 -1.72 -9.06
C ALA A 50 -7.60 -3.12 -9.67
N PHE A 51 -6.95 -4.15 -9.09
CA PHE A 51 -7.15 -5.55 -9.50
C PHE A 51 -8.58 -6.06 -9.21
N TYR A 52 -9.31 -5.41 -8.30
CA TYR A 52 -10.73 -5.68 -8.04
C TYR A 52 -11.67 -4.81 -8.90
N GLY A 53 -11.13 -4.18 -9.95
CA GLY A 53 -11.90 -3.41 -10.92
C GLY A 53 -12.23 -1.99 -10.50
N ALA A 54 -11.56 -1.42 -9.50
CA ALA A 54 -11.68 0.01 -9.22
C ALA A 54 -10.92 0.80 -10.29
N THR A 55 -11.59 1.80 -10.89
CA THR A 55 -10.99 2.71 -11.87
C THR A 55 -11.19 4.18 -11.48
N ARG A 56 -12.20 4.50 -10.66
CA ARG A 56 -12.56 5.86 -10.33
C ARG A 56 -11.96 6.29 -8.99
N PHE A 57 -11.60 7.57 -8.89
CA PHE A 57 -11.00 8.15 -7.69
C PHE A 57 -11.78 7.85 -6.40
N ASP A 58 -13.09 8.07 -6.44
CA ASP A 58 -13.98 7.86 -5.29
C ASP A 58 -14.13 6.39 -4.89
N GLN A 59 -13.91 5.44 -5.81
CA GLN A 59 -13.85 4.01 -5.50
C GLN A 59 -12.60 3.69 -4.69
N PHE A 60 -11.44 4.25 -5.08
CA PHE A 60 -10.20 4.03 -4.35
C PHE A 60 -10.26 4.61 -2.93
N SER A 61 -10.64 5.89 -2.76
CA SER A 61 -10.68 6.52 -1.43
C SER A 61 -11.64 5.79 -0.49
N ARG A 62 -12.85 5.44 -0.96
CA ARG A 62 -13.87 4.76 -0.15
C ARG A 62 -13.52 3.31 0.17
N ARG A 63 -13.04 2.51 -0.81
CA ARG A 63 -12.79 1.09 -0.60
C ARG A 63 -11.53 0.84 0.22
N VAL A 64 -10.50 1.67 0.05
CA VAL A 64 -9.28 1.62 0.87
C VAL A 64 -9.51 2.22 2.26
N GLY A 65 -10.48 3.14 2.41
CA GLY A 65 -10.77 3.82 3.68
C GLY A 65 -9.72 4.88 4.05
N ILE A 66 -9.13 5.54 3.03
CA ILE A 66 -8.16 6.62 3.19
C ILE A 66 -8.79 7.97 2.81
N SER A 67 -8.22 9.07 3.32
CA SER A 67 -8.68 10.41 2.96
C SER A 67 -8.42 10.71 1.48
N ASP A 68 -9.26 11.58 0.89
CA ASP A 68 -9.12 12.00 -0.50
C ASP A 68 -7.75 12.62 -0.79
N ALA A 69 -7.17 13.34 0.17
CA ALA A 69 -5.82 13.90 0.04
C ALA A 69 -4.76 12.80 -0.12
N VAL A 70 -4.84 11.73 0.69
CA VAL A 70 -3.92 10.58 0.60
C VAL A 70 -4.16 9.81 -0.69
N ALA A 71 -5.41 9.53 -1.05
CA ALA A 71 -5.75 8.85 -2.31
C ALA A 71 -5.21 9.61 -3.52
N SER A 72 -5.41 10.95 -3.55
CA SER A 72 -4.93 11.82 -4.63
C SER A 72 -3.41 11.80 -4.74
N ALA A 73 -2.69 11.91 -3.62
CA ALA A 73 -1.23 11.86 -3.60
C ALA A 73 -0.71 10.52 -4.13
N ARG A 74 -1.26 9.40 -3.63
CA ARG A 74 -0.82 8.05 -4.03
C ARG A 74 -1.14 7.74 -5.50
N LEU A 75 -2.35 8.05 -5.97
CA LEU A 75 -2.71 7.86 -7.37
C LEU A 75 -1.85 8.69 -8.32
N ARG A 76 -1.48 9.92 -7.92
CA ARG A 76 -0.54 10.75 -8.68
C ARG A 76 0.83 10.09 -8.75
N GLU A 77 1.42 9.70 -7.62
CA GLU A 77 2.73 9.05 -7.58
C GLU A 77 2.78 7.74 -8.37
N LEU A 78 1.75 6.91 -8.26
CA LEU A 78 1.63 5.68 -9.03
C LEU A 78 1.47 5.95 -10.53
N THR A 79 0.83 7.07 -10.90
CA THR A 79 0.73 7.49 -12.30
C THR A 79 2.08 8.02 -12.82
N GLU A 80 2.79 8.83 -12.04
CA GLU A 80 4.13 9.33 -12.37
C GLU A 80 5.15 8.18 -12.48
N ALA A 81 5.00 7.14 -11.65
CA ALA A 81 5.79 5.92 -11.74
C ALA A 81 5.41 5.01 -12.93
N GLY A 82 4.39 5.35 -13.72
CA GLY A 82 3.96 4.57 -14.88
C GLY A 82 3.14 3.32 -14.55
N ILE A 83 2.69 3.16 -13.31
CA ILE A 83 1.85 2.03 -12.87
C ILE A 83 0.39 2.23 -13.30
N PHE A 84 -0.10 3.48 -13.24
CA PHE A 84 -1.40 3.87 -13.75
C PHE A 84 -1.28 4.82 -14.92
N THR A 85 -2.29 4.81 -15.79
CA THR A 85 -2.56 5.87 -16.78
C THR A 85 -3.92 6.51 -16.47
N LYS A 86 -4.06 7.80 -16.80
CA LYS A 86 -5.32 8.53 -16.69
C LYS A 86 -6.05 8.50 -18.01
N VAL A 87 -7.29 8.04 -17.99
CA VAL A 87 -8.17 8.04 -19.15
C VAL A 87 -9.33 8.99 -18.89
N PRO A 88 -9.57 10.00 -19.75
CA PRO A 88 -10.69 10.90 -19.58
C PRO A 88 -12.01 10.17 -19.79
N TYR A 89 -13.00 10.43 -18.94
CA TYR A 89 -14.36 9.97 -19.13
C TYR A 89 -15.35 11.09 -18.79
N ARG A 90 -16.55 11.00 -19.35
CA ARG A 90 -17.63 11.94 -19.09
C ARG A 90 -18.94 11.18 -18.97
N ASP A 91 -19.57 11.23 -17.79
CA ASP A 91 -20.95 10.78 -17.62
C ASP A 91 -21.90 11.82 -18.23
N ALA A 92 -23.07 11.40 -18.71
CA ALA A 92 -24.04 12.28 -19.36
C ALA A 92 -24.42 13.46 -18.44
N GLY A 93 -24.27 14.68 -18.93
CA GLY A 93 -24.58 15.92 -18.18
C GLY A 93 -23.56 16.30 -17.10
N GLN A 94 -22.43 15.61 -17.00
CA GLN A 94 -21.39 15.90 -16.02
C GLN A 94 -20.12 16.47 -16.66
N ARG A 95 -19.27 17.06 -15.79
CA ARG A 95 -17.93 17.50 -16.12
C ARG A 95 -17.05 16.31 -16.46
N GLU A 96 -16.11 16.47 -17.40
CA GLU A 96 -15.06 15.50 -17.67
C GLU A 96 -14.26 15.17 -16.40
N ARG A 97 -14.00 13.89 -16.18
CA ARG A 97 -13.22 13.34 -15.08
C ARG A 97 -12.20 12.35 -15.61
N PHE A 98 -11.35 11.81 -14.75
CA PHE A 98 -10.36 10.80 -15.12
C PHE A 98 -10.61 9.50 -14.38
N GLU A 99 -10.47 8.40 -15.12
CA GLU A 99 -10.29 7.05 -14.60
C GLU A 99 -8.80 6.72 -14.53
N TYR A 100 -8.45 5.85 -13.60
CA TYR A 100 -7.11 5.31 -13.43
C TYR A 100 -7.11 3.86 -13.87
N GLN A 101 -6.38 3.56 -14.93
CA GLN A 101 -6.26 2.23 -15.49
C GLN A 101 -4.84 1.72 -15.30
N LEU A 102 -4.68 0.44 -14.95
CA LEU A 102 -3.36 -0.18 -14.85
C LEU A 102 -2.70 -0.23 -16.24
N THR A 103 -1.43 0.15 -16.28
CA THR A 103 -0.55 -0.11 -17.42
C THR A 103 -0.10 -1.58 -17.44
N ASP A 104 0.65 -2.02 -18.46
CA ASP A 104 1.24 -3.35 -18.47
C ASP A 104 2.17 -3.54 -17.25
N MET A 105 3.03 -2.56 -16.96
CA MET A 105 3.88 -2.54 -15.77
C MET A 105 3.06 -2.60 -14.47
N GLY A 106 1.91 -1.94 -14.42
CA GLY A 106 0.99 -2.02 -13.28
C GLY A 106 0.37 -3.41 -13.15
N ARG A 107 0.00 -4.06 -14.27
CA ARG A 107 -0.54 -5.43 -14.29
C ARG A 107 0.49 -6.47 -13.83
N ASP A 108 1.76 -6.27 -14.17
CA ASP A 108 2.86 -7.14 -13.75
C ASP A 108 3.04 -7.20 -12.21
N LEU A 109 2.47 -6.24 -11.45
CA LEU A 109 2.43 -6.28 -9.99
C LEU A 109 1.35 -7.23 -9.42
N PHE A 110 0.49 -7.82 -10.26
CA PHE A 110 -0.56 -8.72 -9.82
C PHE A 110 -0.05 -9.88 -8.95
N PRO A 111 1.00 -10.65 -9.35
CA PRO A 111 1.52 -11.73 -8.53
C PRO A 111 2.02 -11.27 -7.16
N VAL A 112 2.59 -10.07 -7.07
CA VAL A 112 3.08 -9.50 -5.80
C VAL A 112 1.93 -9.25 -4.83
N VAL A 113 0.87 -8.60 -5.29
CA VAL A 113 -0.32 -8.31 -4.46
C VAL A 113 -1.01 -9.61 -4.06
N MET A 114 -1.10 -10.57 -4.99
CA MET A 114 -1.70 -11.88 -4.74
C MET A 114 -0.90 -12.70 -3.73
N SER A 115 0.43 -12.67 -3.78
CA SER A 115 1.30 -13.35 -2.81
C SER A 115 1.10 -12.83 -1.39
N LEU A 116 1.02 -11.49 -1.24
CA LEU A 116 0.75 -10.86 0.06
C LEU A 116 -0.63 -11.23 0.61
N MET A 117 -1.65 -11.21 -0.25
CA MET A 117 -2.99 -11.65 0.13
C MET A 117 -3.02 -13.12 0.56
N GLN A 118 -2.41 -14.00 -0.24
CA GLN A 118 -2.34 -15.43 0.06
C GLN A 118 -1.68 -15.67 1.41
N TRP A 119 -0.53 -15.04 1.67
CA TRP A 119 0.15 -15.14 2.95
C TRP A 119 -0.73 -14.67 4.12
N GLY A 120 -1.40 -13.52 3.95
CA GLY A 120 -2.31 -12.99 4.96
C GLY A 120 -3.51 -13.92 5.23
N ASN A 121 -4.08 -14.53 4.18
CA ASN A 121 -5.18 -15.48 4.30
C ASN A 121 -4.74 -16.76 5.03
N ASP A 122 -3.55 -17.27 4.70
CA ASP A 122 -3.05 -18.53 5.26
C ASP A 122 -2.62 -18.38 6.74
N HIS A 123 -2.19 -17.19 7.17
CA HIS A 123 -1.57 -17.00 8.49
C HIS A 123 -2.31 -16.06 9.45
N LEU A 124 -3.13 -15.14 8.95
CA LEU A 124 -3.75 -14.09 9.75
C LEU A 124 -5.27 -14.15 9.81
N GLN A 125 -5.91 -15.11 9.11
CA GLN A 125 -7.36 -15.21 9.01
C GLN A 125 -7.87 -16.55 9.60
N PRO A 126 -8.03 -16.66 10.93
CA PRO A 126 -8.45 -17.91 11.58
C PRO A 126 -9.87 -18.36 11.17
N ASP A 127 -10.74 -17.41 10.81
CA ASP A 127 -12.12 -17.67 10.37
C ASP A 127 -12.22 -17.93 8.84
N GLY A 128 -11.10 -18.12 8.18
CA GLY A 128 -10.99 -18.28 6.73
C GLY A 128 -10.83 -16.98 5.95
N PRO A 129 -10.41 -17.06 4.69
CA PRO A 129 -10.11 -15.91 3.88
C PRO A 129 -11.35 -15.05 3.59
N PRO A 130 -11.30 -13.73 3.77
CA PRO A 130 -12.41 -12.83 3.42
C PRO A 130 -12.62 -12.73 1.91
N LEU A 131 -11.58 -13.06 1.13
CA LEU A 131 -11.57 -13.03 -0.33
C LEU A 131 -10.94 -14.32 -0.86
N THR A 132 -11.55 -14.89 -1.88
CA THR A 132 -11.00 -16.04 -2.62
C THR A 132 -10.79 -15.64 -4.07
N VAL A 133 -9.63 -15.99 -4.61
CA VAL A 133 -9.31 -15.79 -6.02
C VAL A 133 -9.47 -17.11 -6.74
N THR A 134 -10.25 -17.11 -7.83
CA THR A 134 -10.51 -18.28 -8.64
C THR A 134 -10.23 -17.97 -10.10
N ASP A 135 -9.91 -18.99 -10.88
CA ASP A 135 -9.87 -18.88 -12.34
C ASP A 135 -11.29 -18.85 -12.95
N ARG A 136 -11.38 -18.80 -14.27
CA ARG A 136 -12.67 -18.83 -15.00
C ARG A 136 -13.46 -20.14 -14.80
N ALA A 137 -12.77 -21.23 -14.47
CA ALA A 137 -13.37 -22.52 -14.14
C ALA A 137 -13.78 -22.63 -12.66
N GLN A 138 -13.64 -21.55 -11.88
CA GLN A 138 -13.92 -21.46 -10.45
C GLN A 138 -12.98 -22.29 -9.57
N ALA A 139 -11.81 -22.70 -10.10
CA ALA A 139 -10.78 -23.35 -9.32
C ALA A 139 -9.97 -22.30 -8.52
N PRO A 140 -9.59 -22.59 -7.25
CA PRO A 140 -8.78 -21.68 -6.46
C PRO A 140 -7.42 -21.44 -7.11
N VAL A 141 -7.04 -20.16 -7.21
CA VAL A 141 -5.73 -19.73 -7.73
C VAL A 141 -4.78 -19.47 -6.57
N ARG A 142 -3.56 -19.96 -6.72
CA ARG A 142 -2.46 -19.72 -5.76
C ARG A 142 -1.22 -19.24 -6.50
N VAL A 143 -0.48 -18.35 -5.85
CA VAL A 143 0.81 -17.89 -6.34
C VAL A 143 1.90 -18.81 -5.78
N GLY A 144 2.85 -19.19 -6.63
CA GLY A 144 3.97 -20.02 -6.25
C GLY A 144 5.20 -19.74 -7.10
N VAL A 145 6.36 -20.17 -6.62
CA VAL A 145 7.61 -20.13 -7.38
C VAL A 145 7.72 -21.40 -8.19
N VAL A 146 7.88 -21.25 -9.51
CA VAL A 146 8.03 -22.37 -10.45
C VAL A 146 9.36 -22.25 -11.20
N ALA A 147 10.00 -23.37 -11.50
CA ALA A 147 11.27 -23.37 -12.23
C ALA A 147 11.09 -23.02 -13.71
N GLU A 148 10.01 -23.52 -14.32
CA GLU A 148 9.59 -23.20 -15.68
C GLU A 148 8.09 -22.92 -15.70
N PRO A 149 7.62 -21.78 -16.20
CA PRO A 149 6.20 -21.47 -16.28
C PRO A 149 5.54 -22.33 -17.36
N THR A 150 4.64 -23.22 -16.95
CA THR A 150 3.85 -24.05 -17.88
C THR A 150 2.60 -23.33 -18.34
N ALA A 151 2.00 -22.54 -17.46
CA ALA A 151 0.90 -21.62 -17.76
C ALA A 151 0.92 -20.49 -16.73
N VAL A 152 0.87 -19.26 -17.21
CA VAL A 152 0.83 -18.05 -16.37
C VAL A 152 -0.54 -17.44 -16.53
N LEU A 153 -1.25 -17.28 -15.41
CA LEU A 153 -2.53 -16.58 -15.37
C LEU A 153 -2.28 -15.06 -15.30
N THR A 154 -3.04 -14.31 -16.08
CA THR A 154 -3.08 -12.85 -16.04
C THR A 154 -4.23 -12.36 -15.15
N PRO A 155 -4.29 -11.06 -14.78
CA PRO A 155 -5.42 -10.52 -14.02
C PRO A 155 -6.78 -10.76 -14.66
N GLU A 156 -6.84 -10.84 -15.98
CA GLU A 156 -8.07 -11.07 -16.76
C GLU A 156 -8.55 -12.52 -16.72
N ASP A 157 -7.69 -13.46 -16.33
CA ASP A 157 -8.01 -14.90 -16.24
C ASP A 157 -8.55 -15.30 -14.86
N VAL A 158 -8.58 -14.36 -13.90
CA VAL A 158 -8.97 -14.64 -12.52
C VAL A 158 -10.17 -13.79 -12.07
N GLU A 159 -10.94 -14.31 -11.13
CA GLU A 159 -12.03 -13.62 -10.47
C GLU A 159 -11.79 -13.52 -8.97
N VAL A 160 -12.06 -12.35 -8.40
CA VAL A 160 -12.00 -12.14 -6.95
C VAL A 160 -13.41 -12.20 -6.37
N ARG A 161 -13.62 -13.09 -5.42
CA ARG A 161 -14.90 -13.26 -4.73
C ARG A 161 -14.79 -12.88 -3.26
N ILE A 162 -15.73 -12.05 -2.82
CA ILE A 162 -15.88 -11.70 -1.40
C ILE A 162 -16.63 -12.84 -0.71
N ALA A 163 -16.02 -13.48 0.28
CA ALA A 163 -16.71 -14.45 1.11
C ALA A 163 -17.86 -13.76 1.86
N ARG A 164 -19.09 -14.23 1.67
CA ARG A 164 -20.22 -13.75 2.47
C ARG A 164 -20.00 -14.19 3.92
N ARG A 165 -19.73 -13.24 4.81
CA ARG A 165 -19.72 -13.51 6.25
C ARG A 165 -21.08 -14.11 6.62
N ARG A 166 -21.09 -15.37 7.03
CA ARG A 166 -22.27 -15.93 7.72
C ARG A 166 -22.40 -15.18 9.04
N ARG A 167 -23.52 -14.47 9.21
CA ARG A 167 -23.90 -13.87 10.49
C ARG A 167 -24.26 -14.97 11.49
#